data_d4cd7306d9c1a32fe14a7f4af0bc3177
#
_entry.id   d4cd7306d9c1a32fe14a7f4af0bc3177
#
_cell.length_a   1.000
_cell.length_b   1.000
_cell.length_c   1.000
_cell.angle_alpha   90.00
_cell.angle_beta   90.00
_cell.angle_gamma   90.00
#
_symmetry.space_group_name_H-M   'P 1'
#
loop_
_entity.id
_entity.type
_entity.pdbx_description
1 polymer ?
#
loop_
_entity_poly.entity_id
_entity_poly.type
_entity_poly.pdbx_seq_one_letter_code
_entity_poly.pdbx_strand_id
1 'polypeptide(L)'
;MEQVKALLLHTLPEIRAELRNLLKEVDFVRVLGEACTAREAMELLDYIPYGILFLDTDLKDEVNGIELGQILSNRKNAPALVYIAKDESLAFKAFELEAVDYLLCPLDHGRFQNTIA
;
A
#
# COMPACT_ATOMS: atom_id res chain seq x y z
N MET A 1 1.20 -17.96 -15.13
CA MET A 1 0.24 -17.16 -14.37
C MET A 1 0.82 -15.77 -14.12
N GLU A 2 0.06 -14.75 -14.42
CA GLU A 2 0.51 -13.38 -14.19
C GLU A 2 0.54 -13.07 -12.70
N GLN A 3 1.61 -12.40 -12.30
CA GLN A 3 1.74 -11.94 -10.93
C GLN A 3 1.21 -10.51 -10.81
N VAL A 4 0.61 -10.20 -9.67
CA VAL A 4 0.19 -8.85 -9.34
C VAL A 4 1.42 -8.05 -8.91
N LYS A 5 1.63 -6.92 -9.53
CA LYS A 5 2.76 -6.03 -9.21
C LYS A 5 2.40 -5.16 -8.01
N ALA A 6 3.25 -5.18 -7.00
CA ALA A 6 3.03 -4.46 -5.75
C ALA A 6 4.06 -3.34 -5.56
N LEU A 7 3.58 -2.22 -5.04
CA LEU A 7 4.42 -1.10 -4.62
C LEU A 7 4.27 -0.92 -3.11
N LEU A 8 5.39 -0.77 -2.42
CA LEU A 8 5.42 -0.52 -0.98
C LEU A 8 5.74 0.94 -0.73
N LEU A 9 4.80 1.67 -0.14
CA LEU A 9 4.96 3.08 0.18
C LEU A 9 4.82 3.28 1.68
N HIS A 10 5.92 3.39 2.37
CA HIS A 10 5.93 3.61 3.81
C HIS A 10 7.15 4.41 4.23
N THR A 11 6.97 5.29 5.21
CA THR A 11 8.04 6.13 5.73
C THR A 11 9.14 5.32 6.39
N LEU A 12 8.77 4.24 7.08
CA LEU A 12 9.70 3.44 7.88
C LEU A 12 10.27 2.27 7.08
N PRO A 13 11.60 2.21 6.91
CA PRO A 13 12.23 1.10 6.17
C PRO A 13 11.97 -0.26 6.81
N GLU A 14 11.88 -0.35 8.13
CA GLU A 14 11.62 -1.61 8.82
C GLU A 14 10.23 -2.17 8.51
N ILE A 15 9.24 -1.31 8.30
CA ILE A 15 7.91 -1.75 7.89
C ILE A 15 7.93 -2.24 6.45
N ARG A 16 8.64 -1.55 5.57
CA ARG A 16 8.79 -2.01 4.18
C ARG A 16 9.47 -3.37 4.12
N ALA A 17 10.50 -3.58 4.96
CA ALA A 17 11.20 -4.86 5.04
C ALA A 17 10.27 -5.97 5.53
N GLU A 18 9.44 -5.69 6.52
CA GLU A 18 8.46 -6.65 7.03
C GLU A 18 7.44 -7.03 5.95
N LEU A 19 6.92 -6.04 5.23
CA LEU A 19 6.00 -6.27 4.11
C LEU A 19 6.65 -7.14 3.03
N ARG A 20 7.90 -6.83 2.66
CA ARG A 20 8.63 -7.63 1.67
C ARG A 20 8.73 -9.10 2.12
N ASN A 21 9.06 -9.31 3.38
CA ASN A 21 9.20 -10.68 3.91
C ASN A 21 7.86 -11.43 3.90
N LEU A 22 6.78 -10.76 4.28
CA LEU A 22 5.45 -11.35 4.24
C LEU A 22 5.02 -11.69 2.81
N LEU A 23 5.32 -10.81 1.86
CA LEU A 23 4.93 -11.00 0.47
C LEU A 23 5.77 -12.03 -0.27
N LYS A 24 6.96 -12.36 0.22
CA LYS A 24 7.77 -13.44 -0.36
C LYS A 24 7.07 -14.78 -0.34
N GLU A 25 6.16 -14.98 0.62
CA GLU A 25 5.41 -16.22 0.75
C GLU A 25 4.13 -16.25 -0.09
N VAL A 26 3.86 -15.16 -0.83
CA VAL A 26 2.66 -15.02 -1.64
C VAL A 26 3.06 -15.13 -3.12
N ASP A 27 2.82 -16.28 -3.71
CA ASP A 27 3.31 -16.60 -5.06
C ASP A 27 2.76 -15.69 -6.15
N PHE A 28 1.55 -15.17 -5.98
CA PHE A 28 0.90 -14.36 -7.02
C PHE A 28 1.19 -12.86 -6.90
N VAL A 29 2.02 -12.44 -5.95
CA VAL A 29 2.39 -11.03 -5.77
C VAL A 29 3.89 -10.85 -5.95
N ARG A 30 4.27 -9.84 -6.73
CA ARG A 30 5.67 -9.50 -6.92
C ARG A 30 5.91 -8.04 -6.56
N VAL A 31 6.79 -7.79 -5.61
CA VAL A 31 7.17 -6.43 -5.22
C VAL A 31 8.12 -5.85 -6.26
N LEU A 32 7.71 -4.79 -6.95
CA LEU A 32 8.49 -4.14 -7.98
C LEU A 32 8.87 -2.69 -7.66
N GLY A 33 8.86 -2.34 -6.40
CA GLY A 33 9.33 -1.02 -6.02
C GLY A 33 9.00 -0.70 -4.58
N GLU A 34 9.73 0.26 -4.05
CA GLU A 34 9.52 0.80 -2.72
C GLU A 34 9.71 2.30 -2.77
N ALA A 35 8.94 3.01 -1.98
CA ALA A 35 9.01 4.46 -1.89
C ALA A 35 8.79 4.88 -0.44
N CYS A 36 9.34 6.02 -0.06
CA CYS A 36 9.10 6.58 1.27
C CYS A 36 8.31 7.89 1.22
N THR A 37 8.06 8.43 0.03
CA THR A 37 7.24 9.64 -0.15
C THR A 37 6.19 9.43 -1.23
N ALA A 38 5.15 10.24 -1.19
CA ALA A 38 4.11 10.21 -2.22
C ALA A 38 4.69 10.55 -3.60
N ARG A 39 5.63 11.48 -3.66
CA ARG A 39 6.28 11.86 -4.92
C ARG A 39 6.98 10.67 -5.56
N GLU A 40 7.79 9.94 -4.80
CA GLU A 40 8.48 8.76 -5.31
C GLU A 40 7.49 7.70 -5.81
N ALA A 41 6.42 7.48 -5.04
CA ALA A 41 5.38 6.53 -5.41
C ALA A 41 4.72 6.93 -6.72
N MET A 42 4.37 8.21 -6.88
CA MET A 42 3.73 8.71 -8.10
C MET A 42 4.62 8.53 -9.33
N GLU A 43 5.92 8.75 -9.17
CA GLU A 43 6.88 8.52 -10.26
C GLU A 43 6.87 7.05 -10.71
N LEU A 44 6.91 6.13 -9.75
CA LEU A 44 6.88 4.70 -10.06
C LEU A 44 5.54 4.29 -10.70
N LEU A 45 4.43 4.83 -10.19
CA LEU A 45 3.09 4.53 -10.69
C LEU A 45 2.90 4.99 -12.14
N ASP A 46 3.62 6.02 -12.56
CA ASP A 46 3.56 6.50 -13.95
C ASP A 46 4.21 5.54 -14.94
N TYR A 47 5.15 4.71 -14.48
CA TYR A 47 5.93 3.82 -15.36
C TYR A 47 5.54 2.35 -15.26
N ILE A 48 5.04 1.93 -14.10
CA ILE A 48 4.76 0.52 -13.83
C ILE A 48 3.27 0.36 -13.50
N PRO A 49 2.56 -0.56 -14.17
CA PRO A 49 1.13 -0.77 -13.90
C PRO A 49 0.92 -1.63 -12.64
N TYR A 50 1.05 -1.03 -11.48
CA TYR A 50 0.86 -1.72 -10.22
C TYR A 50 -0.59 -2.12 -10.02
N GLY A 51 -0.80 -3.36 -9.55
CA GLY A 51 -2.12 -3.86 -9.20
C GLY A 51 -2.48 -3.63 -7.75
N ILE A 52 -1.48 -3.48 -6.86
CA ILE A 52 -1.73 -3.26 -5.44
C ILE A 52 -0.69 -2.28 -4.88
N LEU A 53 -1.14 -1.40 -4.02
CA LEU A 53 -0.31 -0.43 -3.32
C LEU A 53 -0.53 -0.59 -1.83
N PHE A 54 0.56 -0.92 -1.11
CA PHE A 54 0.57 -0.91 0.36
C PHE A 54 1.09 0.46 0.76
N LEU A 55 0.30 1.24 1.49
CA LEU A 55 0.68 2.61 1.77
C LEU A 55 0.42 3.04 3.21
N ASP A 56 1.36 3.83 3.71
CA ASP A 56 1.29 4.48 5.01
C ASP A 56 0.24 5.58 4.98
N THR A 57 -0.56 5.69 6.03
CA THR A 57 -1.50 6.81 6.18
C THR A 57 -0.78 8.11 6.48
N ASP A 58 0.40 8.04 7.09
CA ASP A 58 1.14 9.21 7.59
C ASP A 58 2.44 9.41 6.80
N LEU A 59 2.30 9.90 5.57
CA LEU A 59 3.45 10.25 4.75
C LEU A 59 3.95 11.65 5.14
N LYS A 60 5.25 11.83 5.05
CA LYS A 60 5.90 13.06 5.54
C LYS A 60 6.26 14.06 4.44
N ASP A 61 5.53 14.05 3.35
CA ASP A 61 5.66 15.06 2.32
C ASP A 61 4.34 15.84 2.20
N GLU A 62 4.17 16.59 1.11
CA GLU A 62 3.03 17.49 0.93
C GLU A 62 1.68 16.76 0.88
N VAL A 63 1.69 15.48 0.49
CA VAL A 63 0.48 14.69 0.33
C VAL A 63 0.54 13.53 1.30
N ASN A 64 -0.46 13.37 2.16
CA ASN A 64 -0.54 12.22 3.07
C ASN A 64 -1.15 11.00 2.36
N GLY A 65 -1.16 9.85 3.04
CA GLY A 65 -1.62 8.61 2.43
C GLY A 65 -3.09 8.61 2.03
N ILE A 66 -3.95 9.29 2.79
CA ILE A 66 -5.37 9.39 2.45
C ILE A 66 -5.57 10.27 1.21
N GLU A 67 -4.90 11.42 1.16
CA GLU A 67 -4.97 12.30 -0.02
C GLU A 67 -4.46 11.59 -1.27
N LEU A 68 -3.35 10.85 -1.14
CA LEU A 68 -2.82 10.07 -2.25
C LEU A 68 -3.83 9.03 -2.72
N GLY A 69 -4.49 8.36 -1.79
CA GLY A 69 -5.54 7.39 -2.12
C GLY A 69 -6.69 8.04 -2.89
N GLN A 70 -7.10 9.26 -2.49
CA GLN A 70 -8.12 10.00 -3.21
C GLN A 70 -7.71 10.32 -4.65
N ILE A 71 -6.47 10.74 -4.83
CA ILE A 71 -5.92 11.03 -6.17
C ILE A 71 -5.91 9.76 -7.02
N LEU A 72 -5.41 8.66 -6.46
CA LEU A 72 -5.28 7.40 -7.20
C LEU A 72 -6.63 6.76 -7.52
N SER A 73 -7.61 6.85 -6.62
CA SER A 73 -8.92 6.25 -6.84
C SER A 73 -9.67 6.87 -8.02
N ASN A 74 -9.29 8.07 -8.42
CA ASN A 74 -9.88 8.74 -9.59
C ASN A 74 -9.17 8.39 -10.90
N ARG A 75 -8.10 7.61 -10.84
CA ARG A 75 -7.37 7.21 -12.05
C ARG A 75 -8.00 5.98 -12.67
N LYS A 76 -7.93 5.92 -13.99
CA LYS A 76 -8.26 4.71 -14.72
C LYS A 76 -7.22 3.64 -14.39
N ASN A 77 -7.65 2.42 -14.11
CA ASN A 77 -6.76 1.31 -13.73
C ASN A 77 -6.01 1.58 -12.41
N ALA A 78 -6.70 2.18 -11.45
CA ALA A 78 -6.12 2.43 -10.13
C ALA A 78 -5.73 1.13 -9.45
N PRO A 79 -4.59 1.10 -8.71
CA PRO A 79 -4.24 -0.09 -7.94
C PRO A 79 -5.17 -0.27 -6.76
N ALA A 80 -5.32 -1.50 -6.29
CA ALA A 80 -6.00 -1.77 -5.02
C ALA A 80 -5.16 -1.16 -3.89
N LEU A 81 -5.82 -0.56 -2.91
CA LEU A 81 -5.13 0.11 -1.80
C LEU A 81 -5.25 -0.71 -0.52
N VAL A 82 -4.12 -0.96 0.13
CA VAL A 82 -4.05 -1.56 1.47
C VAL A 82 -3.28 -0.59 2.36
N TYR A 83 -3.96 0.02 3.31
CA TYR A 83 -3.34 0.97 4.22
C TYR A 83 -2.62 0.26 5.36
N ILE A 84 -1.46 0.80 5.72
CA ILE A 84 -0.65 0.35 6.86
C ILE A 84 -0.58 1.53 7.82
N ALA A 85 -1.17 1.40 9.00
CA ALA A 85 -1.34 2.51 9.92
C ALA A 85 -0.91 2.18 11.33
N LYS A 86 -0.56 3.21 12.11
CA LYS A 86 -0.20 3.05 13.52
C LYS A 86 -1.43 2.95 14.43
N ASP A 87 -2.56 3.51 13.98
CA ASP A 87 -3.82 3.46 14.73
C ASP A 87 -5.01 3.51 13.78
N GLU A 88 -6.22 3.42 14.33
CA GLU A 88 -7.46 3.31 13.56
C GLU A 88 -8.10 4.64 13.20
N SER A 89 -7.47 5.76 13.54
CA SER A 89 -8.08 7.09 13.40
C SER A 89 -8.52 7.44 11.97
N LEU A 90 -7.86 6.89 10.95
CA LEU A 90 -8.17 7.17 9.55
C LEU A 90 -8.88 6.03 8.82
N ALA A 91 -9.27 4.98 9.56
CA ALA A 91 -9.89 3.80 8.95
C ALA A 91 -11.17 4.14 8.19
N PHE A 92 -12.03 4.98 8.76
CA PHE A 92 -13.28 5.36 8.11
C PHE A 92 -13.02 6.03 6.75
N LYS A 93 -12.06 6.95 6.71
CA LYS A 93 -11.71 7.63 5.46
C LYS A 93 -11.14 6.67 4.42
N ALA A 94 -10.34 5.71 4.86
CA ALA A 94 -9.78 4.70 3.97
C ALA A 94 -10.88 3.86 3.32
N PHE A 95 -11.87 3.43 4.10
CA PHE A 95 -12.97 2.65 3.57
C PHE A 95 -13.89 3.47 2.66
N GLU A 96 -14.02 4.77 2.90
CA GLU A 96 -14.75 5.64 1.98
C GLU A 96 -14.09 5.70 0.59
N LEU A 97 -12.78 5.49 0.53
CA LEU A 97 -12.02 5.42 -0.72
C LEU A 97 -12.07 4.03 -1.36
N GLU A 98 -12.83 3.12 -0.78
CA GLU A 98 -12.92 1.73 -1.23
C GLU A 98 -11.57 1.00 -1.14
N ALA A 99 -10.75 1.33 -0.15
CA ALA A 99 -9.54 0.59 0.12
C ALA A 99 -9.89 -0.88 0.43
N VAL A 100 -9.04 -1.79 -0.02
CA VAL A 100 -9.24 -3.21 0.21
C VAL A 100 -9.14 -3.54 1.69
N ASP A 101 -8.18 -2.93 2.38
CA ASP A 101 -8.03 -3.15 3.81
C ASP A 101 -7.23 -2.03 4.49
N TYR A 102 -7.23 -2.08 5.81
CA TYR A 102 -6.57 -1.12 6.68
C TYR A 102 -5.93 -1.91 7.82
N LEU A 103 -4.61 -2.05 7.78
CA LEU A 103 -3.87 -2.90 8.70
C LEU A 103 -3.12 -2.05 9.73
N LEU A 104 -3.14 -2.49 10.98
CA LEU A 104 -2.47 -1.80 12.07
C LEU A 104 -1.08 -2.40 12.34
N CYS A 105 -0.12 -1.55 12.66
CA CYS A 105 1.18 -1.99 13.14
C CYS A 105 1.15 -2.20 14.65
N PRO A 106 1.83 -3.24 15.17
CA PRO A 106 2.63 -4.22 14.44
C PRO A 106 1.76 -5.15 13.60
N LEU A 107 2.28 -5.56 12.43
CA LEU A 107 1.50 -6.36 11.49
C LEU A 107 1.24 -7.76 12.04
N ASP A 108 -0.01 -8.19 11.93
CA ASP A 108 -0.43 -9.55 12.27
C ASP A 108 -0.37 -10.40 11.00
N HIS A 109 0.45 -11.46 11.01
CA HIS A 109 0.65 -12.30 9.83
C HIS A 109 -0.64 -12.99 9.36
N GLY A 110 -1.45 -13.47 10.30
CA GLY A 110 -2.73 -14.10 9.96
C GLY A 110 -3.69 -13.11 9.31
N ARG A 111 -3.78 -11.91 9.85
CA ARG A 111 -4.59 -10.83 9.31
C ARG A 111 -4.12 -10.42 7.92
N PHE A 112 -2.80 -10.33 7.74
CA PHE A 112 -2.20 -10.01 6.45
C PHE A 112 -2.54 -11.06 5.40
N GLN A 113 -2.44 -12.34 5.75
CA GLN A 113 -2.79 -13.44 4.85
C GLN A 113 -4.25 -13.36 4.41
N ASN A 114 -5.15 -13.02 5.31
CA ASN A 114 -6.57 -12.85 4.99
C ASN A 114 -6.79 -11.71 4.01
N THR A 115 -6.04 -10.61 4.14
CA THR A 115 -6.12 -9.47 3.25
C THR A 115 -5.74 -9.84 1.82
N ILE A 116 -4.69 -10.63 1.69
CA ILE A 116 -4.12 -11.00 0.38
C ILE A 116 -4.93 -12.13 -0.28
N ALA A 117 -5.51 -12.99 0.52
CA ALA A 117 -6.36 -14.06 -0.02
C ALA A 117 -7.67 -13.50 -0.60
#